data_4e5340bd615b440d489dd4a505bb8a91
#
_entry.id   4e5340bd615b440d489dd4a505bb8a91
#
_cell.length_a   1.000
_cell.length_b   1.000
_cell.length_c   1.000
_cell.angle_alpha   90.00
_cell.angle_beta   90.00
_cell.angle_gamma   90.00
#
_symmetry.space_group_name_H-M   'P 1'
#
loop_
_entity.id
_entity.type
_entity.pdbx_description
1 polymer ?
#
loop_
_entity_poly.entity_id
_entity_poly.type
_entity_poly.pdbx_seq_one_letter_code
_entity_poly.pdbx_strand_id
1 'polypeptide(L)' 'QTQQTLDNIDRLLAEAGTDKTHILSVLIFLKDIEKDYAAMNAVWDAWIAEGHPPARTCVESKLYAPDVLVEMTVTAVLPD' A
#
# COMPACT_ATOMS: atom_id res chain seq x y z
N GLN A 1 5.75 -7.33 7.05
CA GLN A 1 5.46 -5.88 7.18
C GLN A 1 4.43 -5.38 6.17
N THR A 2 4.41 -5.94 4.97
CA THR A 2 3.44 -5.50 3.95
C THR A 2 2.01 -5.73 4.39
N GLN A 3 1.69 -6.91 4.93
CA GLN A 3 0.34 -7.21 5.40
C GLN A 3 -0.09 -6.26 6.51
N GLN A 4 0.79 -5.97 7.46
CA GLN A 4 0.48 -5.04 8.54
C GLN A 4 0.25 -3.62 8.02
N THR A 5 1.06 -3.18 7.04
CA THR A 5 0.88 -1.87 6.40
C THR A 5 -0.47 -1.78 5.72
N LEU A 6 -0.88 -2.83 4.99
CA LEU A 6 -2.17 -2.85 4.31
C LEU A 6 -3.33 -2.91 5.31
N ASP A 7 -3.19 -3.65 6.41
CA ASP A 7 -4.20 -3.68 7.47
C ASP A 7 -4.38 -2.30 8.10
N ASN A 8 -3.29 -1.56 8.31
CA ASN A 8 -3.34 -0.19 8.81
C ASN A 8 -4.04 0.74 7.82
N ILE A 9 -3.78 0.57 6.52
CA ILE A 9 -4.46 1.35 5.47
C ILE A 9 -5.96 1.10 5.49
N ASP A 10 -6.39 -0.17 5.57
CA ASP A 10 -7.82 -0.50 5.67
C ASP A 10 -8.47 0.19 6.87
N ARG A 11 -7.80 0.18 8.03
CA ARG A 11 -8.31 0.82 9.24
C ARG A 11 -8.42 2.33 9.07
N LEU A 12 -7.39 2.96 8.51
CA LEU A 12 -7.38 4.42 8.30
C LEU A 12 -8.45 4.84 7.29
N LEU A 13 -8.64 4.07 6.21
CA LEU A 13 -9.69 4.35 5.24
C LEU A 13 -11.08 4.25 5.88
N ALA A 14 -11.31 3.22 6.69
CA ALA A 14 -12.58 3.07 7.41
C ALA A 14 -12.83 4.23 8.37
N GLU A 15 -11.81 4.67 9.11
CA GLU A 15 -11.91 5.82 10.01
C GLU A 15 -12.23 7.11 9.26
N ALA A 16 -11.74 7.24 8.03
CA ALA A 16 -12.00 8.40 7.19
C ALA A 16 -13.36 8.32 6.47
N GLY A 17 -14.07 7.21 6.58
CA GLY A 17 -15.38 7.04 5.94
C GLY A 17 -15.34 6.53 4.51
N THR A 18 -14.26 5.84 4.13
CA THR A 18 -14.11 5.27 2.80
C THR A 18 -13.55 3.84 2.88
N ASP A 19 -13.17 3.28 1.76
CA ASP A 19 -12.58 1.94 1.69
C ASP A 19 -11.63 1.82 0.50
N LYS A 20 -11.01 0.63 0.34
CA LYS A 20 -10.01 0.43 -0.70
C LYS A 20 -10.54 0.47 -2.13
N THR A 21 -11.86 0.38 -2.34
CA THR A 21 -12.42 0.54 -3.68
C THR A 21 -12.38 1.98 -4.16
N HIS A 22 -12.09 2.93 -3.28
CA HIS A 22 -12.01 4.36 -3.58
C HIS A 22 -10.57 4.89 -3.62
N ILE A 23 -9.57 4.02 -3.63
CA ILE A 23 -8.17 4.43 -3.75
C ILE A 23 -7.89 4.86 -5.19
N LEU A 24 -7.31 6.05 -5.35
CA LEU A 24 -6.91 6.59 -6.65
C LEU A 24 -5.49 6.17 -7.01
N SER A 25 -4.56 6.27 -6.08
CA SER A 25 -3.16 5.96 -6.32
C SER A 25 -2.46 5.53 -5.04
N VAL A 26 -1.41 4.72 -5.22
CA VAL A 26 -0.54 4.27 -4.13
C VAL A 26 0.91 4.41 -4.56
N LEU A 27 1.71 5.01 -3.69
CA LEU A 27 3.15 5.08 -3.86
C LEU A 27 3.78 4.17 -2.83
N ILE A 28 4.52 3.16 -3.30
CA ILE A 28 5.14 2.14 -2.45
C ILE A 28 6.64 2.35 -2.43
N PHE A 29 7.21 2.46 -1.23
CA PHE A 29 8.65 2.56 -1.03
C PHE A 29 9.14 1.26 -0.39
N LEU A 30 10.12 0.61 -1.03
CA LEU A 30 10.77 -0.58 -0.50
C LEU A 30 12.22 -0.26 -0.18
N LYS A 31 12.70 -0.72 0.97
CA LYS A 31 14.09 -0.53 1.35
C LYS A 31 15.04 -1.30 0.43
N ASP A 32 14.65 -2.50 0.01
CA ASP A 32 15.41 -3.34 -0.92
C ASP A 32 14.43 -3.92 -1.95
N ILE A 33 14.31 -3.25 -3.08
CA ILE A 33 13.31 -3.60 -4.09
C ILE A 33 13.62 -4.95 -4.75
N GLU A 34 14.88 -5.29 -4.94
CA GLU A 34 15.25 -6.57 -5.55
C GLU A 34 14.88 -7.75 -4.66
N LYS A 35 15.07 -7.58 -3.35
CA LYS A 35 14.80 -8.64 -2.37
C LYS A 35 13.33 -8.79 -2.06
N ASP A 36 12.61 -7.67 -1.93
CA ASP A 36 11.28 -7.68 -1.31
C ASP A 36 10.12 -7.47 -2.28
N TYR A 37 10.39 -7.13 -3.55
CA TYR A 37 9.33 -6.79 -4.50
C TYR A 37 8.33 -7.94 -4.70
N ALA A 38 8.81 -9.15 -4.98
CA ALA A 38 7.93 -10.28 -5.29
C ALA A 38 7.03 -10.63 -4.10
N ALA A 39 7.58 -10.64 -2.89
CA ALA A 39 6.81 -10.92 -1.69
C ALA A 39 5.78 -9.83 -1.39
N MET A 40 6.18 -8.56 -1.53
CA MET A 40 5.26 -7.44 -1.38
C MET A 40 4.12 -7.52 -2.39
N ASN A 41 4.46 -7.78 -3.65
CA ASN A 41 3.48 -7.82 -4.73
C ASN A 41 2.46 -8.95 -4.55
N ALA A 42 2.88 -10.10 -4.03
CA ALA A 42 1.96 -11.21 -3.73
C ALA A 42 0.94 -10.82 -2.65
N VAL A 43 1.39 -10.13 -1.60
CA VAL A 43 0.49 -9.63 -0.54
C VAL A 43 -0.45 -8.56 -1.10
N TRP A 44 0.09 -7.64 -1.91
CA TRP A 44 -0.70 -6.60 -2.56
C TRP A 44 -1.79 -7.18 -3.44
N ASP A 45 -1.46 -8.14 -4.32
CA ASP A 45 -2.43 -8.74 -5.24
C ASP A 45 -3.57 -9.43 -4.51
N ALA A 46 -3.29 -10.04 -3.36
CA ALA A 46 -4.31 -10.66 -2.53
C ALA A 46 -5.21 -9.64 -1.82
N TRP A 47 -4.69 -8.43 -1.58
CA TRP A 47 -5.40 -7.39 -0.83
C TRP A 47 -6.24 -6.48 -1.71
N ILE A 48 -5.76 -6.13 -2.91
CA ILE A 48 -6.42 -5.12 -3.74
C ILE A 48 -7.81 -5.57 -4.20
N ALA A 49 -8.75 -4.61 -4.24
CA ALA A 49 -10.11 -4.89 -4.60
C ALA A 49 -10.22 -5.27 -6.08
N GLU A 50 -10.86 -6.40 -6.37
CA GLU A 50 -11.10 -6.85 -7.73
C GLU A 50 -11.94 -5.82 -8.49
N GLY A 51 -11.51 -5.50 -9.71
CA GLY A 51 -12.20 -4.51 -10.54
C GLY A 51 -11.89 -3.05 -10.20
N HIS A 52 -11.08 -2.80 -9.17
CA HIS A 52 -10.76 -1.45 -8.71
C HIS A 52 -9.26 -1.23 -8.48
N PRO A 53 -8.38 -1.66 -9.39
CA PRO A 53 -6.94 -1.47 -9.20
C PRO A 53 -6.58 0.02 -9.30
N PRO A 54 -5.91 0.59 -8.29
CA PRO A 54 -5.46 1.98 -8.37
C PRO A 54 -4.19 2.09 -9.20
N ALA A 55 -3.84 3.30 -9.58
CA ALA A 55 -2.52 3.60 -10.11
C ALA A 55 -1.48 3.30 -9.02
N ARG A 56 -0.38 2.66 -9.38
CA ARG A 56 0.63 2.25 -8.41
C ARG A 56 2.04 2.50 -8.94
N THR A 57 2.89 3.06 -8.07
CA THR A 57 4.32 3.22 -8.33
C THR A 57 5.08 2.57 -7.18
N CYS A 58 6.09 1.77 -7.51
CA CYS A 58 6.94 1.13 -6.51
C CYS A 58 8.39 1.53 -6.77
N VAL A 59 9.05 2.10 -5.77
CA VAL A 59 10.43 2.56 -5.86
C VAL A 59 11.23 2.10 -4.65
N GLU A 60 12.55 2.06 -4.80
CA GLU A 60 13.45 1.79 -3.69
C GLU A 60 13.83 3.11 -3.01
N SER A 61 13.87 3.11 -1.69
CA SER A 61 14.23 4.30 -0.92
C SER A 61 14.75 3.92 0.46
N LYS A 62 15.58 4.77 1.03
CA LYS A 62 15.90 4.68 2.45
C LYS A 62 14.65 5.02 3.24
N LEU A 63 14.38 4.23 4.28
CA LEU A 63 13.28 4.48 5.19
C LEU A 63 13.83 4.94 6.53
N TYR A 64 12.94 5.41 7.43
CA TYR A 64 13.40 6.12 8.62
C TYR A 64 14.16 5.26 9.65
N ALA A 65 14.06 3.94 9.56
CA ALA A 65 14.74 3.02 10.46
C ALA A 65 15.17 1.75 9.73
N PRO A 66 16.26 1.06 10.19
CA PRO A 66 16.77 -0.12 9.50
C PRO A 66 15.80 -1.30 9.40
N ASP A 67 14.87 -1.40 10.33
CA ASP A 67 13.88 -2.48 10.39
C ASP A 67 12.58 -2.14 9.64
N VAL A 68 12.46 -0.94 9.10
CA VAL A 68 11.33 -0.56 8.26
C VAL A 68 11.65 -0.93 6.82
N LEU A 69 10.93 -1.92 6.29
CA LEU A 69 11.19 -2.48 4.96
C LEU A 69 10.24 -1.95 3.89
N VAL A 70 9.09 -1.43 4.28
CA VAL A 70 8.05 -0.94 3.37
C VAL A 70 7.36 0.28 3.95
N GLU A 71 7.02 1.24 3.07
CA GLU A 71 6.21 2.41 3.39
C GLU A 71 5.28 2.66 2.21
N MET A 72 4.04 3.05 2.49
CA MET A 72 3.07 3.32 1.45
C MET A 72 2.37 4.65 1.68
N THR A 73 2.22 5.42 0.60
CA THR A 73 1.40 6.64 0.58
C THR A 73 0.19 6.37 -0.29
N VAL A 74 -0.99 6.53 0.29
CA VAL A 74 -2.26 6.22 -0.37
C VAL A 74 -3.06 7.50 -0.53
N THR A 75 -3.56 7.72 -1.74
CA THR A 75 -4.51 8.79 -2.05
C THR A 75 -5.85 8.16 -2.39
N ALA A 76 -6.89 8.54 -1.67
CA ALA A 76 -8.23 8.01 -1.85
C ALA A 76 -9.26 9.14 -1.83
N VAL A 77 -10.44 8.86 -2.39
CA VAL A 77 -11.57 9.80 -2.35
C VAL A 77 -12.61 9.29 -1.38
N LEU A 78 -13.39 10.22 -0.83
CA LEU A 78 -14.56 9.88 -0.03
C LEU A 78 -15.73 9.56 -0.96
N PRO A 79 -16.54 8.55 -0.63
CA PRO A 79 -17.74 8.29 -1.42
C PRO A 79 -18.76 9.44 -1.26
N ASP A 80 -19.52 9.65 -2.30
CA ASP A 80 -20.58 10.68 -2.31
C ASP A 80 -21.74 10.30 -1.38
#